data_f15ee0a5d2a2478c6e564c93b78aaca8
#
_entry.id   f15ee0a5d2a2478c6e564c93b78aaca8
#
_cell.length_a   1.000
_cell.length_b   1.000
_cell.length_c   1.000
_cell.angle_alpha   90.00
_cell.angle_beta   90.00
_cell.angle_gamma   90.00
#
_symmetry.space_group_name_H-M   'P 1'
#
loop_
_entity.id
_entity.type
_entity.pdbx_description
1 polymer ?
#
loop_
_entity_poly.entity_id
_entity_poly.type
_entity_poly.pdbx_seq_one_letter_code
_entity_poly.pdbx_strand_id
1 'polypeptide(L)'
;MKWLNIEPAAKFVALSEKRADAVPDYTTGQPFWEKAVGKENLVKMPWSEHGFDTYSMSIVASEKTMKERAKVLRDFLEASYMGWRDVMADPKSSLEIFKKRVPDIDLALIEPNMMLGLELMKTERYAKNGIGWMDRGKMCRTVEFINTYMPDMPRKVACDDAYSGEYLTKIIAK
;
A
#
# COMPACT_ATOMS: atom_id res chain seq x y z
N MET A 1 20.01 -12.31 -14.37
CA MET A 1 19.77 -11.46 -13.19
C MET A 1 20.07 -12.29 -11.96
N LYS A 2 20.76 -11.71 -10.95
CA LYS A 2 21.05 -12.38 -9.67
C LYS A 2 20.22 -11.73 -8.58
N TRP A 3 19.43 -12.51 -7.85
CA TRP A 3 18.65 -12.04 -6.71
C TRP A 3 19.51 -12.01 -5.45
N LEU A 4 19.40 -10.92 -4.69
CA LEU A 4 19.95 -10.78 -3.35
C LEU A 4 18.80 -10.81 -2.34
N ASN A 5 18.82 -11.78 -1.43
CA ASN A 5 17.87 -11.80 -0.33
C ASN A 5 18.44 -10.97 0.82
N ILE A 6 17.87 -9.79 1.04
CA ILE A 6 18.29 -8.83 2.07
C ILE A 6 17.10 -8.31 2.85
N GLU A 7 17.34 -7.92 4.10
CA GLU A 7 16.31 -7.28 4.91
C GLU A 7 15.84 -5.95 4.30
N PRO A 8 14.56 -5.60 4.43
CA PRO A 8 14.01 -4.36 3.87
C PRO A 8 14.80 -3.10 4.25
N ALA A 9 15.26 -3.01 5.51
CA ALA A 9 16.05 -1.88 5.99
C ALA A 9 17.45 -1.78 5.33
N ALA A 10 17.98 -2.87 4.78
CA ALA A 10 19.28 -2.90 4.11
C ALA A 10 19.22 -2.50 2.62
N LYS A 11 18.02 -2.32 2.03
CA LYS A 11 17.84 -1.99 0.61
C LYS A 11 18.57 -0.71 0.23
N PHE A 12 18.44 0.32 1.08
CA PHE A 12 19.08 1.61 0.84
C PHE A 12 20.60 1.48 0.74
N VAL A 13 21.21 0.83 1.74
CA VAL A 13 22.66 0.62 1.78
C VAL A 13 23.12 -0.21 0.57
N ALA A 14 22.37 -1.26 0.23
CA ALA A 14 22.72 -2.12 -0.92
C ALA A 14 22.73 -1.36 -2.25
N LEU A 15 21.77 -0.44 -2.47
CA LEU A 15 21.71 0.37 -3.68
C LEU A 15 22.79 1.47 -3.67
N SER A 16 22.93 2.22 -2.58
CA SER A 16 23.89 3.33 -2.48
C SER A 16 25.35 2.86 -2.55
N GLU A 17 25.65 1.69 -2.02
CA GLU A 17 26.98 1.07 -2.10
C GLU A 17 27.19 0.25 -3.41
N LYS A 18 26.24 0.30 -4.35
CA LYS A 18 26.30 -0.44 -5.62
C LYS A 18 26.44 -1.96 -5.44
N ARG A 19 25.94 -2.50 -4.34
CA ARG A 19 25.84 -3.96 -4.11
C ARG A 19 24.61 -4.55 -4.80
N ALA A 20 23.62 -3.69 -5.11
CA ALA A 20 22.45 -4.00 -5.91
C ALA A 20 22.28 -2.94 -7.00
N ASP A 21 21.93 -3.36 -8.21
CA ASP A 21 21.65 -2.46 -9.32
C ASP A 21 20.23 -1.92 -9.29
N ALA A 22 19.31 -2.65 -8.67
CA ALA A 22 17.90 -2.27 -8.49
C ALA A 22 17.35 -2.84 -7.19
N VAL A 23 16.38 -2.13 -6.61
CA VAL A 23 15.64 -2.58 -5.41
C VAL A 23 14.14 -2.36 -5.62
N PRO A 24 13.27 -3.31 -5.23
CA PRO A 24 11.83 -3.10 -5.23
C PRO A 24 11.44 -2.25 -4.03
N ASP A 25 10.58 -1.24 -4.26
CA ASP A 25 10.01 -0.44 -3.18
C ASP A 25 8.62 0.06 -3.54
N TYR A 26 7.93 0.63 -2.56
CA TYR A 26 6.64 1.29 -2.80
C TYR A 26 6.85 2.66 -3.45
N THR A 27 5.95 3.03 -4.35
CA THR A 27 5.97 4.36 -4.99
C THR A 27 5.98 5.50 -3.96
N THR A 28 5.32 5.31 -2.82
CA THR A 28 5.30 6.28 -1.72
C THR A 28 6.67 6.52 -1.09
N GLY A 29 7.63 5.61 -1.25
CA GLY A 29 9.02 5.79 -0.82
C GLY A 29 9.86 6.68 -1.73
N GLN A 30 9.34 7.08 -2.89
CA GLN A 30 10.08 7.87 -3.87
C GLN A 30 10.73 9.14 -3.30
N PRO A 31 10.04 9.98 -2.49
CA PRO A 31 10.68 11.19 -1.94
C PRO A 31 11.90 10.90 -1.08
N PHE A 32 11.89 9.79 -0.34
CA PHE A 32 13.04 9.32 0.42
C PHE A 32 14.23 8.98 -0.50
N TRP A 33 13.97 8.22 -1.56
CA TRP A 33 15.00 7.81 -2.51
C TRP A 33 15.58 9.01 -3.27
N GLU A 34 14.72 9.95 -3.73
CA GLU A 34 15.16 11.17 -4.40
C GLU A 34 16.06 12.02 -3.51
N LYS A 35 15.73 12.15 -2.22
CA LYS A 35 16.56 12.86 -1.24
C LYS A 35 17.89 12.15 -1.00
N ALA A 36 17.90 10.85 -1.03
CA ALA A 36 19.03 10.02 -0.63
C ALA A 36 20.09 9.85 -1.74
N VAL A 37 19.66 9.65 -2.99
CA VAL A 37 20.57 9.38 -4.12
C VAL A 37 20.62 10.49 -5.17
N GLY A 38 19.78 11.51 -5.03
CA GLY A 38 19.56 12.56 -6.03
C GLY A 38 18.48 12.14 -7.05
N LYS A 39 17.58 13.06 -7.35
CA LYS A 39 16.48 12.83 -8.27
C LYS A 39 16.94 12.43 -9.67
N GLU A 40 18.02 13.04 -10.12
CA GLU A 40 18.66 12.81 -11.42
C GLU A 40 19.32 11.44 -11.54
N ASN A 41 19.62 10.80 -10.41
CA ASN A 41 20.24 9.47 -10.35
C ASN A 41 19.22 8.34 -10.15
N LEU A 42 17.94 8.68 -9.92
CA LEU A 42 16.89 7.71 -9.65
C LEU A 42 16.09 7.37 -10.90
N VAL A 43 16.25 6.16 -11.39
CA VAL A 43 15.39 5.59 -12.44
C VAL A 43 14.26 4.81 -11.81
N LYS A 44 13.02 5.15 -12.13
CA LYS A 44 11.82 4.48 -11.66
C LYS A 44 11.24 3.59 -12.73
N MET A 45 10.88 2.38 -12.36
CA MET A 45 10.23 1.39 -13.21
C MET A 45 8.93 0.90 -12.53
N PRO A 46 7.82 1.64 -12.65
CA PRO A 46 6.56 1.26 -12.03
C PRO A 46 6.05 -0.06 -12.62
N TRP A 47 5.75 -1.02 -11.78
CA TRP A 47 5.28 -2.34 -12.23
C TRP A 47 3.96 -2.27 -13.01
N SER A 48 3.12 -1.27 -12.71
CA SER A 48 1.88 -1.00 -13.45
C SER A 48 2.11 -0.70 -14.93
N GLU A 49 3.23 -0.08 -15.29
CA GLU A 49 3.61 0.20 -16.68
C GLU A 49 4.14 -1.05 -17.41
N HIS A 50 4.45 -2.11 -16.65
CA HIS A 50 4.96 -3.39 -17.14
C HIS A 50 3.96 -4.54 -16.96
N GLY A 51 2.67 -4.22 -16.85
CA GLY A 51 1.59 -5.21 -16.83
C GLY A 51 1.23 -5.77 -15.44
N PHE A 52 1.89 -5.31 -14.37
CA PHE A 52 1.54 -5.71 -13.00
C PHE A 52 0.93 -4.55 -12.22
N ASP A 53 -0.33 -4.25 -12.53
CA ASP A 53 -1.13 -3.26 -11.79
C ASP A 53 -1.94 -3.96 -10.70
N THR A 54 -1.50 -3.85 -9.45
CA THR A 54 -2.12 -4.46 -8.27
C THR A 54 -2.42 -3.44 -7.18
N TYR A 55 -3.23 -3.86 -6.19
CA TYR A 55 -3.34 -3.12 -4.94
C TYR A 55 -2.11 -3.39 -4.07
N SER A 56 -1.66 -2.37 -3.35
CA SER A 56 -0.49 -2.45 -2.49
C SER A 56 -0.89 -2.96 -1.09
N MET A 57 -1.17 -2.05 -0.18
CA MET A 57 -1.51 -2.41 1.19
C MET A 57 -3.00 -2.71 1.33
N SER A 58 -3.31 -3.81 2.00
CA SER A 58 -4.69 -4.25 2.24
C SER A 58 -4.84 -4.74 3.67
N ILE A 59 -6.06 -4.63 4.21
CA ILE A 59 -6.41 -5.22 5.49
C ILE A 59 -6.77 -6.69 5.24
N VAL A 60 -6.13 -7.59 5.98
CA VAL A 60 -6.33 -9.04 5.87
C VAL A 60 -6.99 -9.56 7.14
N ALA A 61 -7.99 -10.38 7.00
CA ALA A 61 -8.65 -11.07 8.10
C ALA A 61 -8.75 -12.58 7.81
N SER A 62 -8.67 -13.42 8.85
CA SER A 62 -8.92 -14.85 8.70
C SER A 62 -10.41 -15.12 8.50
N GLU A 63 -10.75 -16.21 7.81
CA GLU A 63 -12.14 -16.67 7.66
C GLU A 63 -12.84 -16.83 9.02
N LYS A 64 -12.12 -17.32 10.03
CA LYS A 64 -12.62 -17.42 11.40
C LYS A 64 -13.04 -16.06 11.94
N THR A 65 -12.19 -15.03 11.80
CA THR A 65 -12.50 -13.67 12.22
C THR A 65 -13.71 -13.12 11.48
N MET A 66 -13.78 -13.34 10.17
CA MET A 66 -14.91 -12.91 9.34
C MET A 66 -16.23 -13.54 9.79
N LYS A 67 -16.24 -14.83 10.13
CA LYS A 67 -17.45 -15.55 10.58
C LYS A 67 -17.84 -15.22 12.03
N GLU A 68 -16.88 -15.28 12.96
CA GLU A 68 -17.17 -15.21 14.40
C GLU A 68 -17.17 -13.77 14.94
N ARG A 69 -16.49 -12.84 14.27
CA ARG A 69 -16.29 -11.47 14.74
C ARG A 69 -16.59 -10.41 13.65
N ALA A 70 -17.58 -10.68 12.82
CA ALA A 70 -17.98 -9.82 11.70
C ALA A 70 -18.22 -8.36 12.11
N LYS A 71 -18.88 -8.13 13.25
CA LYS A 71 -19.11 -6.78 13.78
C LYS A 71 -17.80 -6.07 14.12
N VAL A 72 -16.89 -6.74 14.81
CA VAL A 72 -15.59 -6.15 15.18
C VAL A 72 -14.79 -5.80 13.93
N LEU A 73 -14.86 -6.64 12.90
CA LEU A 73 -14.18 -6.37 11.63
C LEU A 73 -14.78 -5.13 10.94
N ARG A 74 -16.08 -4.99 10.88
CA ARG A 74 -16.75 -3.79 10.34
C ARG A 74 -16.37 -2.53 11.11
N ASP A 75 -16.47 -2.57 12.44
CA ASP A 75 -16.14 -1.43 13.31
C ASP A 75 -14.66 -1.01 13.12
N PHE A 76 -13.75 -1.99 13.00
CA PHE A 76 -12.33 -1.74 12.75
C PHE A 76 -12.08 -1.08 11.39
N LEU A 77 -12.71 -1.61 10.33
CA LEU A 77 -12.60 -1.05 8.98
C LEU A 77 -13.16 0.36 8.93
N GLU A 78 -14.33 0.59 9.52
CA GLU A 78 -14.96 1.90 9.57
C GLU A 78 -14.09 2.92 10.31
N ALA A 79 -13.59 2.59 11.49
CA ALA A 79 -12.70 3.47 12.26
C ALA A 79 -11.41 3.77 11.50
N SER A 80 -10.81 2.74 10.88
CA SER A 80 -9.58 2.90 10.09
C SER A 80 -9.79 3.83 8.88
N TYR A 81 -10.88 3.65 8.17
CA TYR A 81 -11.19 4.46 6.98
C TYR A 81 -11.67 5.88 7.32
N MET A 82 -12.33 6.06 8.46
CA MET A 82 -12.60 7.40 9.01
C MET A 82 -11.28 8.13 9.31
N GLY A 83 -10.30 7.45 9.90
CA GLY A 83 -8.97 8.01 10.12
C GLY A 83 -8.30 8.44 8.80
N TRP A 84 -8.34 7.61 7.78
CA TRP A 84 -7.82 7.97 6.45
C TRP A 84 -8.55 9.16 5.82
N ARG A 85 -9.88 9.21 5.96
CA ARG A 85 -10.68 10.37 5.52
C ARG A 85 -10.22 11.66 6.21
N ASP A 86 -9.98 11.60 7.50
CA ASP A 86 -9.55 12.75 8.29
C ASP A 86 -8.12 13.18 7.90
N VAL A 87 -7.22 12.24 7.64
CA VAL A 87 -5.88 12.51 7.07
C VAL A 87 -5.99 13.18 5.71
N MET A 88 -6.90 12.76 4.83
CA MET A 88 -7.11 13.38 3.52
C MET A 88 -7.69 14.80 3.62
N ALA A 89 -8.52 15.05 4.63
CA ALA A 89 -9.14 16.36 4.85
C ALA A 89 -8.16 17.39 5.45
N ASP A 90 -7.33 16.95 6.42
CA ASP A 90 -6.30 17.79 7.05
C ASP A 90 -5.02 16.98 7.32
N PRO A 91 -4.14 16.85 6.30
CA PRO A 91 -2.89 16.12 6.44
C PRO A 91 -1.97 16.71 7.51
N LYS A 92 -1.94 18.04 7.63
CA LYS A 92 -1.03 18.73 8.55
C LYS A 92 -1.38 18.44 10.01
N SER A 93 -2.63 18.62 10.40
CA SER A 93 -3.10 18.28 11.75
C SER A 93 -2.90 16.80 12.06
N SER A 94 -3.11 15.92 11.06
CA SER A 94 -2.89 14.48 11.20
C SER A 94 -1.43 14.14 11.48
N LEU A 95 -0.47 14.82 10.84
CA LEU A 95 0.96 14.65 11.13
C LEU A 95 1.33 15.12 12.54
N GLU A 96 0.72 16.20 13.03
CA GLU A 96 0.93 16.65 14.41
C GLU A 96 0.41 15.61 15.43
N ILE A 97 -0.75 15.03 15.18
CA ILE A 97 -1.28 13.93 16.00
C ILE A 97 -0.36 12.72 15.94
N PHE A 98 0.13 12.36 14.76
CA PHE A 98 1.04 11.26 14.57
C PHE A 98 2.36 11.49 15.33
N LYS A 99 2.94 12.69 15.25
CA LYS A 99 4.15 13.06 16.00
C LYS A 99 3.98 12.94 17.51
N LYS A 100 2.80 13.29 18.03
CA LYS A 100 2.51 13.11 19.47
C LYS A 100 2.47 11.63 19.89
N ARG A 101 2.06 10.74 18.99
CA ARG A 101 1.99 9.30 19.25
C ARG A 101 3.32 8.58 19.03
N VAL A 102 4.13 9.09 18.10
CA VAL A 102 5.44 8.54 17.72
C VAL A 102 6.48 9.68 17.81
N PRO A 103 6.95 10.03 19.02
CA PRO A 103 7.79 11.23 19.22
C PRO A 103 9.11 11.21 18.46
N ASP A 104 9.67 10.04 18.18
CA ASP A 104 10.96 9.87 17.50
C ASP A 104 10.86 9.94 15.97
N ILE A 105 9.64 10.07 15.42
CA ILE A 105 9.46 10.13 13.96
C ILE A 105 10.03 11.42 13.38
N ASP A 106 10.75 11.32 12.27
CA ASP A 106 11.18 12.45 11.47
C ASP A 106 10.10 12.86 10.47
N LEU A 107 9.36 13.92 10.79
CA LEU A 107 8.29 14.41 9.92
C LEU A 107 8.82 14.88 8.56
N ALA A 108 10.05 15.38 8.46
CA ALA A 108 10.63 15.81 7.19
C ALA A 108 10.82 14.65 6.20
N LEU A 109 10.87 13.41 6.69
CA LEU A 109 10.89 12.20 5.86
C LEU A 109 9.48 11.66 5.59
N ILE A 110 8.58 11.77 6.56
CA ILE A 110 7.26 11.13 6.47
C ILE A 110 6.27 11.97 5.68
N GLU A 111 6.28 13.29 5.85
CA GLU A 111 5.33 14.19 5.20
C GLU A 111 5.33 14.06 3.67
N PRO A 112 6.47 14.10 2.95
CA PRO A 112 6.48 13.95 1.49
C PRO A 112 5.94 12.58 1.05
N ASN A 113 6.27 11.52 1.78
CA ASN A 113 5.79 10.16 1.49
C ASN A 113 4.28 10.05 1.69
N MET A 114 3.76 10.63 2.78
CA MET A 114 2.33 10.67 3.06
C MET A 114 1.59 11.46 1.97
N MET A 115 2.08 12.65 1.62
CA MET A 115 1.44 13.49 0.58
C MET A 115 1.37 12.77 -0.76
N LEU A 116 2.44 12.09 -1.18
CA LEU A 116 2.42 11.26 -2.37
C LEU A 116 1.41 10.11 -2.25
N GLY A 117 1.34 9.47 -1.10
CA GLY A 117 0.34 8.42 -0.83
C GLY A 117 -1.09 8.92 -0.96
N LEU A 118 -1.39 10.10 -0.42
CA LEU A 118 -2.71 10.73 -0.53
C LEU A 118 -3.07 11.07 -1.99
N GLU A 119 -2.11 11.54 -2.78
CA GLU A 119 -2.33 11.78 -4.22
C GLU A 119 -2.64 10.48 -4.97
N LEU A 120 -1.93 9.39 -4.68
CA LEU A 120 -2.19 8.09 -5.28
C LEU A 120 -3.56 7.50 -4.88
N MET A 121 -4.12 7.90 -3.75
CA MET A 121 -5.47 7.51 -3.32
C MET A 121 -6.57 8.28 -4.04
N LYS A 122 -6.33 9.49 -4.54
CA LYS A 122 -7.32 10.34 -5.22
C LYS A 122 -7.61 9.84 -6.63
N THR A 123 -8.40 8.80 -6.73
CA THR A 123 -8.81 8.19 -8.00
C THR A 123 -10.31 8.36 -8.23
N GLU A 124 -10.76 8.29 -9.49
CA GLU A 124 -12.20 8.25 -9.81
C GLU A 124 -12.93 7.12 -9.09
N ARG A 125 -12.26 5.97 -8.95
CA ARG A 125 -12.80 4.81 -8.23
C ARG A 125 -13.00 5.11 -6.75
N TYR A 126 -12.04 5.76 -6.12
CA TYR A 126 -12.18 6.23 -4.74
C TYR A 126 -13.35 7.22 -4.60
N ALA A 127 -13.42 8.23 -5.46
CA ALA A 127 -14.49 9.24 -5.44
C ALA A 127 -15.89 8.61 -5.56
N LYS A 128 -16.01 7.53 -6.34
CA LYS A 128 -17.27 6.82 -6.55
C LYS A 128 -17.61 5.84 -5.43
N ASN A 129 -16.64 5.06 -4.97
CA ASN A 129 -16.88 3.87 -4.15
C ASN A 129 -16.39 4.00 -2.72
N GLY A 130 -15.51 4.96 -2.41
CA GLY A 130 -14.92 5.16 -1.09
C GLY A 130 -13.62 4.39 -0.86
N ILE A 131 -13.08 4.58 0.36
CA ILE A 131 -11.84 3.94 0.80
C ILE A 131 -12.07 2.42 0.96
N GLY A 132 -11.07 1.65 0.57
CA GLY A 132 -11.06 0.18 0.75
C GLY A 132 -11.79 -0.59 -0.34
N TRP A 133 -12.52 0.09 -1.23
CA TRP A 133 -13.16 -0.59 -2.34
C TRP A 133 -12.14 -1.14 -3.34
N MET A 134 -12.35 -2.37 -3.76
CA MET A 134 -11.46 -3.07 -4.70
C MET A 134 -12.21 -3.42 -5.99
N ASP A 135 -11.58 -3.10 -7.13
CA ASP A 135 -12.08 -3.48 -8.46
C ASP A 135 -11.89 -4.98 -8.67
N ARG A 136 -12.99 -5.69 -8.97
CA ARG A 136 -12.96 -7.13 -9.18
C ARG A 136 -12.01 -7.53 -10.32
N GLY A 137 -12.04 -6.80 -11.44
CA GLY A 137 -11.18 -7.10 -12.58
C GLY A 137 -9.70 -6.96 -12.23
N LYS A 138 -9.33 -5.91 -11.48
CA LYS A 138 -7.96 -5.71 -11.00
C LYS A 138 -7.54 -6.81 -10.04
N MET A 139 -8.41 -7.20 -9.10
CA MET A 139 -8.13 -8.31 -8.17
C MET A 139 -7.96 -9.64 -8.91
N CYS A 140 -8.83 -9.94 -9.87
CA CYS A 140 -8.73 -11.19 -10.62
C CYS A 140 -7.44 -11.26 -11.45
N ARG A 141 -7.02 -10.18 -12.09
CA ARG A 141 -5.71 -10.15 -12.78
C ARG A 141 -4.54 -10.34 -11.83
N THR A 142 -4.61 -9.76 -10.63
CA THR A 142 -3.59 -9.98 -9.59
C THR A 142 -3.51 -11.44 -9.17
N VAL A 143 -4.65 -12.09 -8.94
CA VAL A 143 -4.72 -13.51 -8.56
C VAL A 143 -4.21 -14.40 -9.69
N GLU A 144 -4.58 -14.12 -10.93
CA GLU A 144 -4.08 -14.84 -12.11
C GLU A 144 -2.56 -14.75 -12.23
N PHE A 145 -2.02 -13.54 -12.06
CA PHE A 145 -0.57 -13.31 -12.07
C PHE A 145 0.13 -14.13 -10.97
N ILE A 146 -0.38 -14.10 -9.74
CA ILE A 146 0.18 -14.87 -8.62
C ILE A 146 0.11 -16.37 -8.91
N ASN A 147 -1.04 -16.88 -9.35
CA ASN A 147 -1.23 -18.29 -9.68
C ASN A 147 -0.33 -18.79 -10.83
N THR A 148 0.10 -17.87 -11.70
CA THR A 148 0.93 -18.19 -12.87
C THR A 148 2.42 -18.16 -12.54
N TYR A 149 2.86 -17.14 -11.80
CA TYR A 149 4.29 -16.83 -11.64
C TYR A 149 4.85 -17.12 -10.25
N MET A 150 4.00 -17.54 -9.29
CA MET A 150 4.45 -17.95 -7.94
C MET A 150 4.21 -19.44 -7.74
N PRO A 151 5.10 -20.32 -8.24
CA PRO A 151 4.90 -21.76 -8.23
C PRO A 151 4.89 -22.39 -6.82
N ASP A 152 5.51 -21.71 -5.86
CA ASP A 152 5.62 -22.18 -4.46
C ASP A 152 4.34 -21.95 -3.62
N MET A 153 3.29 -21.41 -4.24
CA MET A 153 2.00 -21.28 -3.54
C MET A 153 1.42 -22.66 -3.23
N PRO A 154 0.96 -22.90 -1.99
CA PRO A 154 0.46 -24.20 -1.57
C PRO A 154 -0.79 -24.65 -2.32
N ARG A 155 -1.54 -23.72 -2.89
CA ARG A 155 -2.69 -23.96 -3.77
C ARG A 155 -2.95 -22.75 -4.66
N LYS A 156 -3.58 -22.98 -5.80
CA LYS A 156 -4.18 -21.90 -6.59
C LYS A 156 -5.38 -21.31 -5.86
N VAL A 157 -5.55 -20.01 -5.98
CA VAL A 157 -6.64 -19.26 -5.35
C VAL A 157 -7.64 -18.84 -6.42
N ALA A 158 -8.93 -18.98 -6.17
CA ALA A 158 -9.96 -18.38 -7.01
C ALA A 158 -10.07 -16.88 -6.72
N CYS A 159 -10.38 -16.09 -7.75
CA CYS A 159 -10.45 -14.65 -7.60
C CYS A 159 -11.46 -14.23 -6.52
N ASP A 160 -12.64 -14.84 -6.49
CA ASP A 160 -13.71 -14.48 -5.56
C ASP A 160 -13.42 -14.93 -4.11
N ASP A 161 -12.42 -15.78 -3.90
CA ASP A 161 -11.92 -16.16 -2.57
C ASP A 161 -10.80 -15.23 -2.06
N ALA A 162 -10.25 -14.39 -2.93
CA ALA A 162 -9.08 -13.57 -2.59
C ALA A 162 -9.43 -12.28 -1.88
N TYR A 163 -10.66 -11.79 -1.98
CA TYR A 163 -11.08 -10.53 -1.36
C TYR A 163 -12.60 -10.52 -1.10
N SER A 164 -13.03 -9.64 -0.20
CA SER A 164 -14.44 -9.39 0.08
C SER A 164 -14.69 -7.92 0.32
N GLY A 165 -15.75 -7.39 -0.26
CA GLY A 165 -16.29 -6.05 0.04
C GLY A 165 -17.46 -6.07 1.04
N GLU A 166 -17.84 -7.24 1.56
CA GLU A 166 -19.03 -7.42 2.41
C GLU A 166 -18.99 -6.60 3.71
N TYR A 167 -17.77 -6.38 4.21
CA TYR A 167 -17.55 -5.71 5.51
C TYR A 167 -17.30 -4.20 5.36
N LEU A 168 -17.32 -3.67 4.14
CA LEU A 168 -17.01 -2.26 3.89
C LEU A 168 -18.20 -1.36 4.16
N THR A 169 -17.94 -0.24 4.83
CA THR A 169 -18.83 0.93 4.88
C THR A 169 -18.31 1.98 3.90
N LYS A 170 -19.20 2.57 3.11
CA LYS A 170 -18.80 3.59 2.13
C LYS A 170 -18.35 4.88 2.82
N ILE A 171 -17.06 5.12 2.87
CA ILE A 171 -16.44 6.31 3.44
C ILE A 171 -15.71 7.08 2.33
N ILE A 172 -16.14 8.31 2.09
CA ILE A 172 -15.57 9.22 1.09
C ILE A 172 -15.15 10.50 1.82
N ALA A 173 -13.97 11.04 1.55
CA ALA A 173 -13.59 12.36 2.00
C ALA A 173 -14.50 13.40 1.31
N LYS A 174 -14.91 14.41 2.08
CA LYS A 174 -15.66 15.56 1.57
C LYS A 174 -14.69 16.60 1.02
#